data_9107af7dcc4e0be02fa0d372c04ef225
#
_entry.id   9107af7dcc4e0be02fa0d372c04ef225
#
_cell.length_a   1.000
_cell.length_b   1.000
_cell.length_c   1.000
_cell.angle_alpha   90.00
_cell.angle_beta   90.00
_cell.angle_gamma   90.00
#
_symmetry.space_group_name_H-M   'P 1'
#
loop_
_entity.id
_entity.type
_entity.pdbx_description
1 polymer ?
#
loop_
_entity_poly.entity_id
_entity_poly.type
_entity_poly.pdbx_seq_one_letter_code
_entity_poly.pdbx_strand_id
1 'polypeptide(L)'
;IKDGEVKGIVPKTYIPSHESRWFAPGSNLIHGPEILYAGFNCIISPNQIFELGDASFAVEIGEDLHCPIPPSSYHALAGAQIIVGLSAGNETVTTALRRDMMLGQHSAQTTGAYILSSACLDSSGDHVFTGESSVWENGTMVASCNESDGMQALAVADIDIERLDTLRRKCTTFTNTSPDGTPVSAYDLLYSRVYLGNEASTDFGKELLRHVERHPFAQESDLDGRCSKILHLQTTALKNRLERINSKAVIGISGGLDSTLALLVTAMAFDRLGWSHEDIVAVTMPGFGTKSRTKNNAWDLMKALGVTCREISIVPACEQHFKDIGHDPSVLDVTFENAQARERTQILMDIANKTGGMVIGTGDMSELALGWATYNGDHMSMYGVNGSVPKTLVRHLVR
;
A
#
# COMPACT_ATOMS: atom_id res chain seq x y z
N ILE A 1 28.95 -8.79 18.02
CA ILE A 1 29.32 -9.10 19.43
C ILE A 1 28.06 -8.99 20.26
N LYS A 2 27.78 -10.01 21.07
CA LYS A 2 26.69 -9.98 22.05
C LYS A 2 27.21 -10.57 23.39
N ASP A 3 26.91 -9.91 24.47
CA ASP A 3 27.30 -10.29 25.84
C ASP A 3 28.81 -10.53 25.98
N GLY A 4 29.62 -9.75 25.28
CA GLY A 4 31.08 -9.87 25.25
C GLY A 4 31.65 -10.97 24.35
N GLU A 5 30.81 -11.77 23.69
CA GLU A 5 31.21 -12.85 22.77
C GLU A 5 31.11 -12.42 21.31
N VAL A 6 32.05 -12.85 20.48
CA VAL A 6 32.00 -12.70 19.04
C VAL A 6 31.10 -13.76 18.45
N LYS A 7 29.93 -13.38 17.93
CA LYS A 7 28.92 -14.30 17.38
C LYS A 7 29.10 -14.56 15.88
N GLY A 8 29.65 -13.63 15.14
CA GLY A 8 29.93 -13.75 13.72
C GLY A 8 30.75 -12.56 13.20
N ILE A 9 31.40 -12.76 12.06
CA ILE A 9 32.16 -11.70 11.36
C ILE A 9 31.64 -11.60 9.95
N VAL A 10 31.15 -10.40 9.59
CA VAL A 10 30.66 -10.12 8.24
C VAL A 10 31.71 -9.29 7.52
N PRO A 11 32.39 -9.83 6.48
CA PRO A 11 33.30 -9.07 5.66
C PRO A 11 32.54 -8.21 4.63
N LYS A 12 33.14 -7.10 4.18
CA LYS A 12 32.67 -6.34 3.03
C LYS A 12 32.68 -7.24 1.79
N THR A 13 31.52 -7.42 1.15
CA THR A 13 31.37 -8.39 0.05
C THR A 13 32.12 -7.96 -1.20
N TYR A 14 31.98 -6.68 -1.57
CA TYR A 14 32.65 -6.11 -2.74
C TYR A 14 33.58 -4.96 -2.33
N ILE A 15 34.76 -4.95 -2.93
CA ILE A 15 35.78 -3.93 -2.67
C ILE A 15 35.83 -2.95 -3.83
N PRO A 16 35.70 -1.63 -3.60
CA PRO A 16 35.87 -0.63 -4.65
C PRO A 16 37.29 -0.64 -5.22
N SER A 17 37.43 -0.22 -6.45
CA SER A 17 38.72 -0.32 -7.20
C SER A 17 39.89 0.35 -6.49
N HIS A 18 39.67 1.45 -5.77
CA HIS A 18 40.72 2.16 -5.04
C HIS A 18 41.19 1.44 -3.77
N GLU A 19 40.33 0.58 -3.20
CA GLU A 19 40.64 -0.29 -2.01
C GLU A 19 41.22 -1.65 -2.40
N SER A 20 41.00 -2.11 -3.63
CA SER A 20 41.42 -3.45 -4.10
C SER A 20 42.93 -3.72 -4.04
N ARG A 21 43.72 -2.66 -3.90
CA ARG A 21 45.17 -2.76 -3.71
C ARG A 21 45.53 -3.35 -2.34
N TRP A 22 44.69 -3.13 -1.33
CA TRP A 22 44.98 -3.52 0.07
C TRP A 22 44.08 -4.61 0.61
N PHE A 23 42.89 -4.79 0.04
CA PHE A 23 41.89 -5.70 0.56
C PHE A 23 41.41 -6.69 -0.49
N ALA A 24 41.02 -7.88 -0.04
CA ALA A 24 40.36 -8.89 -0.84
C ALA A 24 38.82 -8.86 -0.59
N PRO A 25 38.00 -9.13 -1.62
CA PRO A 25 36.55 -9.13 -1.47
C PRO A 25 36.03 -10.27 -0.61
N GLY A 26 35.06 -9.97 0.25
CA GLY A 26 34.39 -10.95 1.09
C GLY A 26 33.57 -11.97 0.29
N SER A 27 33.27 -11.70 -0.98
CA SER A 27 32.65 -12.65 -1.90
C SER A 27 33.41 -13.99 -2.02
N ASN A 28 34.70 -13.99 -1.74
CA ASN A 28 35.52 -15.21 -1.69
C ASN A 28 35.23 -16.07 -0.45
N LEU A 29 34.44 -15.55 0.51
CA LEU A 29 34.13 -16.20 1.80
C LEU A 29 32.63 -16.48 1.94
N ILE A 30 31.90 -16.69 0.86
CA ILE A 30 30.45 -17.00 0.88
C ILE A 30 30.17 -18.24 1.74
N HIS A 31 31.03 -19.26 1.62
CA HIS A 31 31.03 -20.43 2.48
C HIS A 31 32.22 -20.36 3.44
N GLY A 32 32.33 -19.25 4.14
CA GLY A 32 33.49 -18.96 4.98
C GLY A 32 33.68 -19.98 6.10
N PRO A 33 34.94 -20.16 6.55
CA PRO A 33 35.27 -21.10 7.61
C PRO A 33 34.78 -20.62 8.98
N GLU A 34 34.59 -21.56 9.87
CA GLU A 34 34.60 -21.29 11.30
C GLU A 34 36.04 -20.98 11.73
N ILE A 35 36.23 -19.88 12.43
CA ILE A 35 37.55 -19.44 12.92
C ILE A 35 37.51 -19.19 14.42
N LEU A 36 38.67 -19.33 15.06
CA LEU A 36 38.86 -18.90 16.44
C LEU A 36 39.34 -17.43 16.43
N TYR A 37 38.47 -16.51 16.87
CA TYR A 37 38.78 -15.10 16.97
C TYR A 37 38.48 -14.55 18.37
N ALA A 38 39.43 -13.89 18.99
CA ALA A 38 39.33 -13.36 20.34
C ALA A 38 38.89 -14.39 21.41
N GLY A 39 39.22 -15.67 21.22
CA GLY A 39 38.83 -16.77 22.10
C GLY A 39 37.45 -17.39 21.83
N PHE A 40 36.75 -16.94 20.81
CA PHE A 40 35.42 -17.45 20.41
C PHE A 40 35.46 -18.10 19.02
N ASN A 41 34.78 -19.25 18.89
CA ASN A 41 34.52 -19.83 17.58
C ASN A 41 33.39 -19.05 16.90
N CYS A 42 33.64 -18.51 15.71
CA CYS A 42 32.66 -17.77 14.93
C CYS A 42 32.89 -18.00 13.44
N ILE A 43 31.82 -17.79 12.66
CA ILE A 43 31.85 -17.87 11.20
C ILE A 43 32.28 -16.51 10.64
N ILE A 44 33.16 -16.52 9.62
CA ILE A 44 33.45 -15.36 8.79
C ILE A 44 32.85 -15.58 7.41
N SER A 45 31.75 -14.85 7.10
CA SER A 45 31.04 -14.94 5.84
C SER A 45 30.19 -13.69 5.62
N PRO A 46 30.01 -13.22 4.39
CA PRO A 46 28.99 -12.21 4.09
C PRO A 46 27.56 -12.77 4.21
N ASN A 47 27.38 -14.08 4.05
CA ASN A 47 26.08 -14.75 4.07
C ASN A 47 25.70 -15.20 5.49
N GLN A 48 25.46 -14.24 6.36
CA GLN A 48 24.99 -14.48 7.73
C GLN A 48 23.68 -13.74 7.99
N ILE A 49 22.72 -14.43 8.59
CA ILE A 49 21.50 -13.83 9.12
C ILE A 49 21.55 -13.95 10.64
N PHE A 50 21.39 -12.82 11.30
CA PHE A 50 21.35 -12.73 12.75
C PHE A 50 19.89 -12.69 13.21
N GLU A 51 19.56 -13.50 14.20
CA GLU A 51 18.20 -13.62 14.75
C GLU A 51 18.16 -13.13 16.19
N LEU A 52 17.30 -12.16 16.46
CA LEU A 52 17.06 -11.58 17.78
C LEU A 52 15.56 -11.53 18.07
N GLY A 53 15.08 -12.43 18.92
CA GLY A 53 13.63 -12.62 19.08
C GLY A 53 12.97 -12.98 17.75
N ASP A 54 11.95 -12.25 17.38
CA ASP A 54 11.21 -12.44 16.12
C ASP A 54 11.84 -11.67 14.94
N ALA A 55 12.89 -10.88 15.19
CA ALA A 55 13.56 -10.09 14.16
C ALA A 55 14.75 -10.82 13.57
N SER A 56 14.89 -10.73 12.23
CA SER A 56 16.05 -11.22 11.50
C SER A 56 16.71 -10.08 10.72
N PHE A 57 18.04 -9.99 10.83
CA PHE A 57 18.79 -8.97 10.12
C PHE A 57 20.07 -9.52 9.50
N ALA A 58 20.53 -8.84 8.44
CA ALA A 58 21.81 -9.08 7.80
C ALA A 58 22.58 -7.77 7.66
N VAL A 59 23.88 -7.86 7.40
CA VAL A 59 24.78 -6.69 7.35
C VAL A 59 25.44 -6.61 5.98
N GLU A 60 25.50 -5.40 5.43
CA GLU A 60 26.31 -5.08 4.25
C GLU A 60 27.17 -3.83 4.49
N ILE A 61 28.23 -3.63 3.72
CA ILE A 61 29.23 -2.63 4.02
C ILE A 61 29.59 -1.79 2.78
N GLY A 62 29.29 -0.50 2.86
CA GLY A 62 29.76 0.53 1.90
C GLY A 62 29.38 0.23 0.46
N GLU A 63 30.33 -0.21 -0.35
CA GLU A 63 30.17 -0.46 -1.79
C GLU A 63 29.12 -1.53 -2.12
N ASP A 64 28.78 -2.39 -1.17
CA ASP A 64 27.82 -3.47 -1.37
C ASP A 64 26.45 -2.95 -1.85
N LEU A 65 25.97 -1.82 -1.29
CA LEU A 65 24.71 -1.18 -1.72
C LEU A 65 24.77 -0.66 -3.17
N HIS A 66 25.96 -0.30 -3.67
CA HIS A 66 26.14 0.32 -4.97
C HIS A 66 26.29 -0.68 -6.12
N CYS A 67 26.33 -1.98 -5.82
CA CYS A 67 26.42 -3.02 -6.84
C CYS A 67 25.14 -3.14 -7.65
N PRO A 68 25.20 -3.62 -8.91
CA PRO A 68 24.00 -3.87 -9.73
C PRO A 68 22.98 -4.79 -9.05
N ILE A 69 23.44 -5.79 -8.30
CA ILE A 69 22.64 -6.65 -7.42
C ILE A 69 23.30 -6.60 -6.04
N PRO A 70 22.81 -5.77 -5.12
CA PRO A 70 23.36 -5.70 -3.77
C PRO A 70 23.22 -7.03 -3.02
N PRO A 71 24.19 -7.39 -2.17
CA PRO A 71 24.09 -8.60 -1.31
C PRO A 71 22.79 -8.64 -0.50
N SER A 72 22.30 -7.48 -0.07
CA SER A 72 21.04 -7.35 0.65
C SER A 72 19.82 -7.84 -0.13
N SER A 73 19.85 -7.90 -1.46
CA SER A 73 18.80 -8.57 -2.25
C SER A 73 18.74 -10.07 -1.93
N TYR A 74 19.88 -10.73 -1.87
CA TYR A 74 19.97 -12.14 -1.50
C TYR A 74 19.69 -12.37 -0.02
N HIS A 75 20.15 -11.46 0.85
CA HIS A 75 19.86 -11.50 2.29
C HIS A 75 18.34 -11.45 2.54
N ALA A 76 17.62 -10.58 1.84
CA ALA A 76 16.18 -10.49 1.94
C ALA A 76 15.47 -11.76 1.43
N LEU A 77 15.92 -12.34 0.31
CA LEU A 77 15.41 -13.62 -0.21
C LEU A 77 15.69 -14.79 0.73
N ALA A 78 16.81 -14.75 1.45
CA ALA A 78 17.16 -15.74 2.48
C ALA A 78 16.42 -15.50 3.82
N GLY A 79 15.59 -14.47 3.92
CA GLY A 79 14.71 -14.24 5.06
C GLY A 79 15.06 -13.04 5.95
N ALA A 80 16.15 -12.31 5.72
CA ALA A 80 16.44 -11.12 6.50
C ALA A 80 15.34 -10.07 6.30
N GLN A 81 14.73 -9.61 7.39
CA GLN A 81 13.70 -8.57 7.39
C GLN A 81 14.31 -7.16 7.42
N ILE A 82 15.47 -7.07 8.05
CA ILE A 82 16.20 -5.81 8.25
C ILE A 82 17.60 -5.96 7.64
N ILE A 83 18.02 -4.96 6.88
CA ILE A 83 19.39 -4.82 6.42
C ILE A 83 20.06 -3.71 7.21
N VAL A 84 21.23 -3.97 7.73
CA VAL A 84 22.07 -2.98 8.41
C VAL A 84 23.25 -2.66 7.51
N GLY A 85 23.25 -1.44 6.95
CA GLY A 85 24.31 -0.93 6.09
C GLY A 85 25.28 -0.05 6.88
N LEU A 86 26.58 -0.35 6.79
CA LEU A 86 27.64 0.45 7.36
C LEU A 86 28.31 1.25 6.22
N SER A 87 28.39 2.55 6.33
CA SER A 87 28.94 3.40 5.26
C SER A 87 30.03 4.35 5.79
N ALA A 88 31.13 4.45 5.04
CA ALA A 88 32.13 5.50 5.16
C ALA A 88 32.38 6.09 3.75
N GLY A 89 31.29 6.38 3.04
CA GLY A 89 31.34 6.97 1.70
C GLY A 89 31.67 8.47 1.74
N ASN A 90 32.40 8.93 0.73
CA ASN A 90 32.68 10.35 0.58
C ASN A 90 31.41 11.13 0.25
N GLU A 91 31.13 12.20 0.98
CA GLU A 91 29.95 13.04 0.75
C GLU A 91 30.26 14.09 -0.32
N THR A 92 29.32 14.24 -1.26
CA THR A 92 29.35 15.26 -2.33
C THR A 92 27.97 15.90 -2.44
N VAL A 93 27.84 16.99 -3.20
CA VAL A 93 26.59 17.76 -3.32
C VAL A 93 25.35 16.92 -3.69
N THR A 94 25.53 15.83 -4.42
CA THR A 94 24.42 14.97 -4.87
C THR A 94 24.34 13.62 -4.15
N THR A 95 25.29 13.31 -3.27
CA THR A 95 25.37 11.97 -2.64
C THR A 95 24.17 11.68 -1.78
N ALA A 96 23.75 12.63 -0.94
CA ALA A 96 22.58 12.47 -0.05
C ALA A 96 21.31 12.10 -0.84
N LEU A 97 20.97 12.88 -1.86
CA LEU A 97 19.79 12.62 -2.69
C LEU A 97 19.84 11.24 -3.36
N ARG A 98 21.00 10.89 -3.94
CA ARG A 98 21.20 9.60 -4.59
C ARG A 98 21.07 8.44 -3.59
N ARG A 99 21.66 8.59 -2.41
CA ARG A 99 21.57 7.62 -1.32
C ARG A 99 20.13 7.38 -0.89
N ASP A 100 19.36 8.45 -0.66
CA ASP A 100 17.95 8.36 -0.27
C ASP A 100 17.10 7.68 -1.34
N MET A 101 17.30 8.00 -2.61
CA MET A 101 16.64 7.33 -3.71
C MET A 101 16.95 5.82 -3.73
N MET A 102 18.21 5.44 -3.54
CA MET A 102 18.63 4.04 -3.53
C MET A 102 18.07 3.29 -2.34
N LEU A 103 18.12 3.84 -1.14
CA LEU A 103 17.61 3.22 0.08
C LEU A 103 16.10 3.08 0.03
N GLY A 104 15.39 4.12 -0.41
CA GLY A 104 13.95 4.07 -0.59
C GLY A 104 13.54 2.99 -1.58
N GLN A 105 14.13 2.96 -2.77
CA GLN A 105 13.84 1.95 -3.78
C GLN A 105 14.20 0.54 -3.29
N HIS A 106 15.38 0.36 -2.70
CA HIS A 106 15.87 -0.96 -2.31
C HIS A 106 15.05 -1.56 -1.17
N SER A 107 14.73 -0.76 -0.14
CA SER A 107 13.84 -1.21 0.95
C SER A 107 12.43 -1.59 0.46
N ALA A 108 11.90 -0.88 -0.55
CA ALA A 108 10.62 -1.22 -1.19
C ALA A 108 10.70 -2.53 -1.99
N GLN A 109 11.76 -2.71 -2.80
CA GLN A 109 11.94 -3.93 -3.61
C GLN A 109 12.12 -5.18 -2.75
N THR A 110 12.88 -5.07 -1.67
CA THR A 110 13.12 -6.17 -0.74
C THR A 110 11.99 -6.36 0.27
N THR A 111 10.99 -5.48 0.24
CA THR A 111 9.89 -5.45 1.22
C THR A 111 10.44 -5.63 2.64
N GLY A 112 11.40 -4.78 2.99
CA GLY A 112 12.18 -4.88 4.21
C GLY A 112 12.47 -3.50 4.81
N ALA A 113 13.19 -3.51 5.93
CA ALA A 113 13.77 -2.31 6.47
C ALA A 113 15.26 -2.22 6.11
N TYR A 114 15.74 -0.99 5.97
CA TYR A 114 17.16 -0.71 5.77
C TYR A 114 17.61 0.35 6.78
N ILE A 115 18.59 0.01 7.59
CA ILE A 115 19.21 0.90 8.58
C ILE A 115 20.59 1.27 8.06
N LEU A 116 20.76 2.52 7.67
CA LEU A 116 22.08 3.02 7.28
C LEU A 116 22.73 3.71 8.47
N SER A 117 23.94 3.27 8.81
CA SER A 117 24.80 3.93 9.78
C SER A 117 26.03 4.48 9.03
N SER A 118 26.19 5.78 9.01
CA SER A 118 27.31 6.46 8.34
C SER A 118 28.41 6.83 9.31
N ALA A 119 29.64 6.93 8.79
CA ALA A 119 30.77 7.45 9.55
C ALA A 119 30.47 8.84 10.08
N CYS A 120 30.92 9.11 11.32
CA CYS A 120 30.76 10.40 11.99
C CYS A 120 31.33 11.55 11.18
N LEU A 121 30.88 12.76 11.48
CA LEU A 121 31.40 13.99 10.91
C LEU A 121 32.93 14.08 11.10
N ASP A 122 33.65 13.83 10.04
CA ASP A 122 35.10 13.79 10.03
C ASP A 122 35.61 13.93 8.60
N SER A 123 36.94 13.96 8.43
CA SER A 123 37.58 13.90 7.14
C SER A 123 38.82 13.03 7.19
N SER A 124 39.06 12.28 6.14
CA SER A 124 40.25 11.43 6.00
C SER A 124 40.78 11.50 4.58
N GLY A 125 41.99 12.02 4.41
CA GLY A 125 42.56 12.27 3.08
C GLY A 125 41.66 13.21 2.27
N ASP A 126 41.15 12.73 1.14
CA ASP A 126 40.28 13.49 0.24
C ASP A 126 38.76 13.22 0.50
N HIS A 127 38.43 12.53 1.59
CA HIS A 127 37.07 12.16 1.92
C HIS A 127 36.51 13.03 3.05
N VAL A 128 35.24 13.40 2.91
CA VAL A 128 34.46 14.08 3.96
C VAL A 128 33.25 13.23 4.29
N PHE A 129 32.99 13.04 5.57
CA PHE A 129 31.88 12.27 6.11
C PHE A 129 30.92 13.21 6.84
N THR A 130 29.62 13.04 6.63
CA THR A 130 28.58 13.92 7.20
C THR A 130 27.84 13.28 8.39
N GLY A 131 28.04 11.99 8.65
CA GLY A 131 27.33 11.28 9.72
C GLY A 131 25.85 11.03 9.46
N GLU A 132 25.34 11.34 8.26
CA GLU A 132 23.95 11.14 7.91
C GLU A 132 23.54 9.67 7.99
N SER A 133 22.77 9.34 9.01
CA SER A 133 22.22 7.99 9.22
C SER A 133 20.72 8.00 9.08
N SER A 134 20.14 6.90 8.57
CA SER A 134 18.70 6.86 8.28
C SER A 134 18.13 5.44 8.42
N VAL A 135 16.84 5.38 8.72
CA VAL A 135 16.05 4.15 8.81
C VAL A 135 14.94 4.23 7.78
N TRP A 136 14.87 3.21 6.93
CA TRP A 136 13.88 3.07 5.86
C TRP A 136 13.06 1.81 6.08
N GLU A 137 11.76 1.88 5.82
CA GLU A 137 10.86 0.73 5.86
C GLU A 137 9.99 0.73 4.60
N ASN A 138 10.10 -0.30 3.80
CA ASN A 138 9.28 -0.53 2.61
C ASN A 138 9.09 0.73 1.74
N GLY A 139 10.21 1.42 1.45
CA GLY A 139 10.24 2.61 0.59
C GLY A 139 10.04 3.95 1.30
N THR A 140 9.76 3.95 2.60
CA THR A 140 9.52 5.17 3.36
C THR A 140 10.64 5.39 4.38
N MET A 141 11.19 6.61 4.43
CA MET A 141 12.11 7.01 5.50
C MET A 141 11.30 7.22 6.79
N VAL A 142 11.62 6.45 7.83
CA VAL A 142 10.92 6.49 9.12
C VAL A 142 11.69 7.28 10.19
N ALA A 143 13.00 7.37 10.05
CA ALA A 143 13.84 8.25 10.88
C ALA A 143 15.12 8.62 10.13
N SER A 144 15.68 9.77 10.46
CA SER A 144 17.01 10.19 10.01
C SER A 144 17.67 11.08 11.06
N CYS A 145 18.99 11.16 11.02
CA CYS A 145 19.75 12.12 11.80
C CYS A 145 20.93 12.64 11.01
N ASN A 146 21.27 13.90 11.22
CA ASN A 146 22.43 14.56 10.65
C ASN A 146 23.28 15.12 11.78
N GLU A 147 24.57 14.97 11.69
CA GLU A 147 25.51 15.62 12.60
C GLU A 147 25.82 17.04 12.12
N SER A 148 24.85 17.95 12.13
CA SER A 148 25.09 19.31 11.62
C SER A 148 25.96 20.19 12.50
N ASP A 149 26.14 19.85 13.80
CA ASP A 149 26.78 20.74 14.79
C ASP A 149 27.83 20.05 15.67
N GLY A 150 28.47 18.98 15.20
CA GLY A 150 29.54 18.28 15.94
C GLY A 150 29.08 17.47 17.14
N MET A 151 27.79 17.26 17.30
CA MET A 151 27.21 16.33 18.31
C MET A 151 26.85 15.01 17.64
N GLN A 152 27.09 13.91 18.34
CA GLN A 152 26.67 12.58 17.89
C GLN A 152 25.14 12.53 17.87
N ALA A 153 24.55 12.31 16.71
CA ALA A 153 23.12 12.16 16.54
C ALA A 153 22.73 10.67 16.43
N LEU A 154 21.57 10.33 16.96
CA LEU A 154 21.03 8.98 16.93
C LEU A 154 19.68 8.97 16.25
N ALA A 155 19.55 8.21 15.14
CA ALA A 155 18.25 7.92 14.54
C ALA A 155 17.63 6.70 15.24
N VAL A 156 16.42 6.87 15.76
CA VAL A 156 15.66 5.80 16.43
C VAL A 156 14.29 5.67 15.77
N ALA A 157 13.86 4.45 15.48
CA ALA A 157 12.58 4.18 14.85
C ALA A 157 12.00 2.84 15.29
N ASP A 158 10.68 2.73 15.23
CA ASP A 158 9.98 1.46 15.30
C ASP A 158 9.86 0.87 13.90
N ILE A 159 10.23 -0.40 13.73
CA ILE A 159 10.07 -1.18 12.49
C ILE A 159 8.96 -2.21 12.71
N ASP A 160 7.98 -2.22 11.82
CA ASP A 160 6.84 -3.14 11.87
C ASP A 160 7.15 -4.45 11.12
N ILE A 161 7.77 -5.39 11.83
CA ILE A 161 8.21 -6.69 11.29
C ILE A 161 7.02 -7.53 10.83
N GLU A 162 5.93 -7.55 11.59
CA GLU A 162 4.72 -8.33 11.23
C GLU A 162 4.10 -7.83 9.93
N ARG A 163 4.09 -6.51 9.73
CA ARG A 163 3.65 -5.89 8.49
C ARG A 163 4.55 -6.29 7.31
N LEU A 164 5.87 -6.23 7.48
CA LEU A 164 6.82 -6.62 6.44
C LEU A 164 6.62 -8.08 6.02
N ASP A 165 6.48 -9.00 6.97
CA ASP A 165 6.21 -10.40 6.70
C ASP A 165 4.87 -10.63 6.02
N THR A 166 3.85 -9.89 6.42
CA THR A 166 2.54 -9.95 5.78
C THR A 166 2.60 -9.47 4.33
N LEU A 167 3.33 -8.40 4.06
CA LEU A 167 3.54 -7.89 2.70
C LEU A 167 4.31 -8.88 1.83
N ARG A 168 5.40 -9.48 2.35
CA ARG A 168 6.17 -10.51 1.66
C ARG A 168 5.32 -11.73 1.29
N ARG A 169 4.52 -12.24 2.25
CA ARG A 169 3.60 -13.37 2.00
C ARG A 169 2.55 -13.08 0.92
N LYS A 170 2.10 -11.84 0.81
CA LYS A 170 1.14 -11.41 -0.22
C LYS A 170 1.79 -11.11 -1.57
N CYS A 171 3.09 -10.87 -1.61
CA CYS A 171 3.84 -10.54 -2.81
C CYS A 171 4.37 -11.80 -3.49
N THR A 172 3.58 -12.39 -4.39
CA THR A 172 3.98 -13.61 -5.12
C THR A 172 5.22 -13.40 -5.99
N THR A 173 5.46 -12.20 -6.49
CA THR A 173 6.68 -11.88 -7.23
C THR A 173 7.91 -11.96 -6.34
N PHE A 174 7.82 -11.48 -5.09
CA PHE A 174 8.91 -11.61 -4.13
C PHE A 174 9.21 -13.08 -3.84
N THR A 175 8.19 -13.88 -3.50
CA THR A 175 8.36 -15.30 -3.15
C THR A 175 8.79 -16.19 -4.33
N ASN A 176 8.54 -15.74 -5.58
CA ASN A 176 8.91 -16.47 -6.79
C ASN A 176 10.16 -15.89 -7.47
N THR A 177 10.79 -14.86 -6.90
CA THR A 177 12.01 -14.28 -7.47
C THR A 177 13.15 -15.30 -7.37
N SER A 178 13.73 -15.61 -8.52
CA SER A 178 14.85 -16.52 -8.64
C SER A 178 15.70 -16.09 -9.82
N PRO A 179 16.90 -15.53 -9.61
CA PRO A 179 17.78 -15.06 -10.68
C PRO A 179 18.25 -16.18 -11.62
N ASP A 180 18.33 -17.40 -11.15
CA ASP A 180 18.90 -18.56 -11.85
C ASP A 180 17.96 -19.78 -11.92
N GLY A 181 16.66 -19.57 -11.59
CA GLY A 181 15.69 -20.66 -11.49
C GLY A 181 15.75 -21.45 -10.17
N THR A 182 16.63 -21.06 -9.25
CA THR A 182 16.71 -21.66 -7.90
C THR A 182 15.50 -21.24 -7.07
N PRO A 183 14.76 -22.17 -6.44
CA PRO A 183 13.67 -21.79 -5.56
C PRO A 183 14.14 -20.85 -4.45
N VAL A 184 13.35 -19.81 -4.13
CA VAL A 184 13.69 -18.83 -3.08
C VAL A 184 14.04 -19.53 -1.75
N SER A 185 13.35 -20.61 -1.41
CA SER A 185 13.65 -21.44 -0.23
C SER A 185 15.05 -22.03 -0.20
N ALA A 186 15.72 -22.14 -1.34
CA ALA A 186 17.09 -22.67 -1.39
C ALA A 186 18.15 -21.61 -1.05
N TYR A 187 17.81 -20.31 -1.11
CA TYR A 187 18.75 -19.28 -0.66
C TYR A 187 19.04 -19.38 0.83
N ASP A 188 18.08 -19.82 1.62
CA ASP A 188 18.27 -20.07 3.05
C ASP A 188 19.42 -21.05 3.32
N LEU A 189 19.58 -22.06 2.47
CA LEU A 189 20.65 -23.07 2.59
C LEU A 189 22.07 -22.51 2.35
N LEU A 190 22.17 -21.31 1.74
CA LEU A 190 23.44 -20.63 1.50
C LEU A 190 23.86 -19.72 2.65
N TYR A 191 23.03 -19.63 3.70
CA TYR A 191 23.23 -18.71 4.80
C TYR A 191 23.46 -19.43 6.12
N SER A 192 24.35 -18.87 6.91
CA SER A 192 24.54 -19.27 8.32
C SER A 192 23.60 -18.42 9.19
N ARG A 193 22.80 -19.09 10.04
CA ARG A 193 21.93 -18.41 11.02
C ARG A 193 22.64 -18.30 12.35
N VAL A 194 22.71 -17.08 12.87
CA VAL A 194 23.37 -16.75 14.13
C VAL A 194 22.31 -16.30 15.13
N TYR A 195 21.97 -17.17 16.06
CA TYR A 195 20.97 -16.87 17.07
C TYR A 195 21.55 -15.99 18.18
N LEU A 196 20.91 -14.86 18.45
CA LEU A 196 21.36 -13.88 19.44
C LEU A 196 20.53 -13.88 20.73
N GLY A 197 19.49 -14.70 20.83
CA GLY A 197 18.63 -14.80 22.02
C GLY A 197 17.22 -14.26 21.81
N ASN A 198 16.34 -14.49 22.79
CA ASN A 198 14.92 -14.08 22.77
C ASN A 198 14.67 -12.76 23.51
N GLU A 199 15.68 -11.93 23.70
CA GLU A 199 15.53 -10.67 24.39
C GLU A 199 14.77 -9.63 23.52
N ALA A 200 13.52 -9.97 23.17
CA ALA A 200 12.57 -8.92 22.83
C ALA A 200 12.26 -8.21 24.13
N SER A 201 12.67 -6.95 24.27
CA SER A 201 12.17 -6.09 25.33
C SER A 201 10.66 -6.08 25.21
N THR A 202 9.95 -6.67 26.17
CA THR A 202 8.50 -6.60 26.29
C THR A 202 8.04 -5.24 26.81
N ASP A 203 8.97 -4.38 27.14
CA ASP A 203 8.69 -2.99 27.48
C ASP A 203 8.55 -2.18 26.19
N PHE A 204 7.44 -2.41 25.50
CA PHE A 204 6.96 -1.49 24.47
C PHE A 204 6.79 -0.15 25.15
N GLY A 205 7.66 0.80 24.84
CA GLY A 205 7.57 2.16 25.35
C GLY A 205 6.13 2.66 25.21
N LYS A 206 5.67 3.46 26.14
CA LYS A 206 4.28 3.93 26.20
C LYS A 206 3.84 4.72 24.97
N GLU A 207 4.78 5.12 24.11
CA GLU A 207 4.54 5.88 22.88
C GLU A 207 5.31 5.25 21.74
N LEU A 208 4.60 5.04 20.62
CA LEU A 208 5.23 4.65 19.35
C LEU A 208 6.09 5.82 18.85
N LEU A 209 7.33 5.55 18.51
CA LEU A 209 8.21 6.53 17.84
C LEU A 209 7.80 6.74 16.37
N ARG A 210 6.96 5.85 15.87
CA ARG A 210 6.45 5.86 14.53
C ARG A 210 5.24 6.78 14.41
N HIS A 211 5.29 7.71 13.46
CA HIS A 211 4.11 8.49 13.09
C HIS A 211 3.08 7.59 12.37
N VAL A 212 1.87 7.51 12.93
CA VAL A 212 0.74 6.83 12.29
C VAL A 212 -0.20 7.90 11.74
N GLU A 213 -0.29 7.96 10.41
CA GLU A 213 -1.17 8.91 9.74
C GLU A 213 -2.65 8.61 10.03
N ARG A 214 -3.38 9.59 10.58
CA ARG A 214 -4.80 9.45 10.91
C ARG A 214 -5.69 9.34 9.67
N HIS A 215 -5.27 9.96 8.58
CA HIS A 215 -5.99 10.00 7.31
C HIS A 215 -5.10 9.52 6.15
N PRO A 216 -4.73 8.22 6.12
CA PRO A 216 -3.71 7.70 5.20
C PRO A 216 -4.09 7.86 3.72
N PHE A 217 -5.39 8.01 3.43
CA PHE A 217 -5.90 8.19 2.08
C PHE A 217 -6.09 9.66 1.68
N ALA A 218 -6.21 10.56 2.65
CA ALA A 218 -6.48 11.98 2.43
C ALA A 218 -5.35 12.86 3.02
N GLN A 219 -4.10 12.50 2.74
CA GLN A 219 -2.94 13.30 3.14
C GLN A 219 -3.01 14.70 2.51
N GLU A 220 -2.80 15.74 3.30
CA GLU A 220 -2.96 17.13 2.88
C GLU A 220 -1.93 17.59 1.84
N SER A 221 -0.73 16.96 1.83
CA SER A 221 0.26 17.22 0.80
C SER A 221 -0.23 16.74 -0.57
N ASP A 222 -0.48 17.67 -1.48
CA ASP A 222 -0.92 17.42 -2.87
C ASP A 222 -2.26 16.66 -3.00
N LEU A 223 -3.24 16.97 -2.13
CA LEU A 223 -4.57 16.34 -2.18
C LEU A 223 -5.28 16.58 -3.51
N ASP A 224 -5.18 17.78 -4.07
CA ASP A 224 -5.84 18.15 -5.34
C ASP A 224 -5.23 17.39 -6.53
N GLY A 225 -3.90 17.25 -6.60
CA GLY A 225 -3.24 16.46 -7.63
C GLY A 225 -3.62 14.98 -7.55
N ARG A 226 -3.70 14.43 -6.33
CA ARG A 226 -4.16 13.06 -6.10
C ARG A 226 -5.62 12.85 -6.48
N CYS A 227 -6.52 13.76 -6.10
CA CYS A 227 -7.93 13.73 -6.48
C CYS A 227 -8.10 13.78 -8.00
N SER A 228 -7.40 14.68 -8.68
CA SER A 228 -7.40 14.78 -10.14
C SER A 228 -6.94 13.48 -10.81
N LYS A 229 -5.88 12.85 -10.28
CA LYS A 229 -5.38 11.56 -10.77
C LYS A 229 -6.38 10.42 -10.55
N ILE A 230 -7.04 10.38 -9.40
CA ILE A 230 -8.06 9.36 -9.08
C ILE A 230 -9.25 9.50 -10.04
N LEU A 231 -9.80 10.72 -10.21
CA LEU A 231 -10.88 10.98 -11.16
C LEU A 231 -10.49 10.61 -12.59
N HIS A 232 -9.26 10.93 -12.99
CA HIS A 232 -8.75 10.53 -14.30
C HIS A 232 -8.74 9.01 -14.48
N LEU A 233 -8.28 8.26 -13.49
CA LEU A 233 -8.24 6.78 -13.52
C LEU A 233 -9.65 6.18 -13.56
N GLN A 234 -10.56 6.63 -12.67
CA GLN A 234 -11.95 6.16 -12.65
C GLN A 234 -12.64 6.41 -13.99
N THR A 235 -12.53 7.64 -14.50
CA THR A 235 -13.14 8.06 -15.76
C THR A 235 -12.59 7.27 -16.95
N THR A 236 -11.27 7.05 -17.01
CA THR A 236 -10.63 6.29 -18.10
C THR A 236 -11.06 4.82 -18.07
N ALA A 237 -11.10 4.22 -16.89
CA ALA A 237 -11.51 2.83 -16.74
C ALA A 237 -12.98 2.62 -17.16
N LEU A 238 -13.88 3.50 -16.72
CA LEU A 238 -15.29 3.44 -17.10
C LEU A 238 -15.48 3.71 -18.59
N LYS A 239 -14.84 4.77 -19.12
CA LYS A 239 -14.85 5.09 -20.57
C LYS A 239 -14.51 3.86 -21.40
N ASN A 240 -13.39 3.21 -21.12
CA ASN A 240 -12.93 2.05 -21.89
C ASN A 240 -13.91 0.87 -21.81
N ARG A 241 -14.59 0.71 -20.68
CA ARG A 241 -15.61 -0.34 -20.53
C ARG A 241 -16.84 -0.03 -21.36
N LEU A 242 -17.37 1.18 -21.26
CA LEU A 242 -18.55 1.63 -22.02
C LEU A 242 -18.31 1.54 -23.52
N GLU A 243 -17.17 2.04 -23.99
CA GLU A 243 -16.77 2.01 -25.41
C GLU A 243 -16.74 0.58 -25.97
N ARG A 244 -16.17 -0.38 -25.22
CA ARG A 244 -16.08 -1.78 -25.66
C ARG A 244 -17.42 -2.47 -25.86
N ILE A 245 -18.37 -2.19 -24.98
CA ILE A 245 -19.69 -2.84 -25.01
C ILE A 245 -20.73 -1.99 -25.71
N ASN A 246 -20.38 -0.75 -26.10
CA ASN A 246 -21.27 0.24 -26.73
C ASN A 246 -22.62 0.35 -25.99
N SER A 247 -22.57 0.61 -24.69
CA SER A 247 -23.71 0.50 -23.79
C SER A 247 -24.06 1.84 -23.16
N LYS A 248 -25.36 2.08 -22.94
CA LYS A 248 -25.84 3.17 -22.07
C LYS A 248 -25.41 2.90 -20.61
N ALA A 249 -25.48 3.93 -19.78
CA ALA A 249 -25.25 3.79 -18.35
C ALA A 249 -26.57 3.86 -17.58
N VAL A 250 -26.75 2.99 -16.59
CA VAL A 250 -27.87 3.01 -15.64
C VAL A 250 -27.32 3.16 -14.24
N ILE A 251 -27.79 4.13 -13.48
CA ILE A 251 -27.25 4.42 -12.17
C ILE A 251 -28.33 4.81 -11.16
N GLY A 252 -28.25 4.25 -9.95
CA GLY A 252 -29.12 4.63 -8.83
C GLY A 252 -28.60 5.87 -8.11
N ILE A 253 -29.41 6.90 -7.96
CA ILE A 253 -29.04 8.15 -7.30
C ILE A 253 -29.81 8.30 -5.99
N SER A 254 -29.11 8.13 -4.89
CA SER A 254 -29.67 8.29 -3.54
C SER A 254 -29.65 9.75 -3.06
N GLY A 255 -28.85 10.61 -3.68
CA GLY A 255 -28.55 11.96 -3.21
C GLY A 255 -27.44 12.02 -2.14
N GLY A 256 -26.75 10.89 -1.90
CA GLY A 256 -25.54 10.78 -1.08
C GLY A 256 -24.27 11.01 -1.91
N LEU A 257 -23.13 11.20 -1.22
CA LEU A 257 -21.85 11.54 -1.88
C LEU A 257 -21.37 10.42 -2.81
N ASP A 258 -21.58 9.15 -2.48
CA ASP A 258 -21.12 8.02 -3.28
C ASP A 258 -21.81 7.95 -4.63
N SER A 259 -23.14 8.08 -4.64
CA SER A 259 -23.92 8.14 -5.88
C SER A 259 -23.64 9.42 -6.66
N THR A 260 -23.33 10.52 -5.98
CA THR A 260 -22.90 11.78 -6.62
C THR A 260 -21.56 11.56 -7.34
N LEU A 261 -20.56 11.02 -6.68
CA LEU A 261 -19.26 10.73 -7.30
C LEU A 261 -19.40 9.79 -8.50
N ALA A 262 -20.16 8.71 -8.34
CA ALA A 262 -20.38 7.76 -9.42
C ALA A 262 -21.05 8.38 -10.64
N LEU A 263 -22.02 9.27 -10.44
CA LEU A 263 -22.68 10.01 -11.54
C LEU A 263 -21.73 11.01 -12.21
N LEU A 264 -20.92 11.74 -11.43
CA LEU A 264 -19.92 12.67 -11.97
C LEU A 264 -18.89 11.93 -12.83
N VAL A 265 -18.33 10.81 -12.33
CA VAL A 265 -17.39 9.99 -13.09
C VAL A 265 -18.05 9.44 -14.37
N THR A 266 -19.32 9.07 -14.31
CA THR A 266 -20.07 8.60 -15.48
C THR A 266 -20.25 9.71 -16.52
N ALA A 267 -20.65 10.90 -16.09
CA ALA A 267 -20.78 12.06 -16.98
C ALA A 267 -19.43 12.41 -17.65
N MET A 268 -18.35 12.48 -16.87
CA MET A 268 -16.99 12.71 -17.39
C MET A 268 -16.54 11.62 -18.38
N ALA A 269 -16.98 10.37 -18.20
CA ALA A 269 -16.67 9.30 -19.14
C ALA A 269 -17.43 9.48 -20.46
N PHE A 270 -18.68 9.91 -20.41
CA PHE A 270 -19.49 10.24 -21.59
C PHE A 270 -18.94 11.45 -22.33
N ASP A 271 -18.52 12.51 -21.62
CA ASP A 271 -17.82 13.66 -22.21
C ASP A 271 -16.60 13.22 -23.04
N ARG A 272 -15.77 12.34 -22.47
CA ARG A 272 -14.56 11.82 -23.15
C ARG A 272 -14.87 10.91 -24.35
N LEU A 273 -16.05 10.31 -24.38
CA LEU A 273 -16.55 9.51 -25.50
C LEU A 273 -17.21 10.37 -26.58
N GLY A 274 -17.56 11.62 -26.26
CA GLY A 274 -18.40 12.47 -27.11
C GLY A 274 -19.84 11.95 -27.19
N TRP A 275 -20.31 11.21 -26.18
CA TRP A 275 -21.66 10.67 -26.11
C TRP A 275 -22.60 11.60 -25.39
N SER A 276 -23.91 11.52 -25.74
CA SER A 276 -24.93 12.34 -25.08
C SER A 276 -25.15 11.89 -23.62
N HIS A 277 -25.23 12.85 -22.70
CA HIS A 277 -25.64 12.58 -21.33
C HIS A 277 -27.08 12.02 -21.23
N GLU A 278 -27.91 12.19 -22.25
CA GLU A 278 -29.25 11.57 -22.31
C GLU A 278 -29.18 10.03 -22.31
N ASP A 279 -28.04 9.45 -22.67
CA ASP A 279 -27.81 8.01 -22.63
C ASP A 279 -27.37 7.51 -21.22
N ILE A 280 -27.27 8.42 -20.24
CA ILE A 280 -27.12 8.11 -18.82
C ILE A 280 -28.51 8.11 -18.18
N VAL A 281 -29.02 6.95 -17.83
CA VAL A 281 -30.31 6.78 -17.16
C VAL A 281 -30.09 6.80 -15.65
N ALA A 282 -30.33 7.95 -15.03
CA ALA A 282 -30.20 8.15 -13.60
C ALA A 282 -31.56 7.95 -12.90
N VAL A 283 -31.61 7.06 -11.92
CA VAL A 283 -32.85 6.64 -11.29
C VAL A 283 -32.81 6.95 -9.79
N THR A 284 -33.75 7.78 -9.30
CA THR A 284 -33.98 7.93 -7.88
C THR A 284 -35.14 7.03 -7.44
N MET A 285 -34.95 6.30 -6.34
CA MET A 285 -35.87 5.25 -5.90
C MET A 285 -36.26 5.47 -4.43
N PRO A 286 -37.19 6.41 -4.16
CA PRO A 286 -37.62 6.68 -2.79
C PRO A 286 -38.32 5.48 -2.17
N GLY A 287 -37.93 5.14 -0.92
CA GLY A 287 -38.53 4.14 -0.06
C GLY A 287 -39.15 4.79 1.20
N PHE A 288 -39.49 3.97 2.20
CA PHE A 288 -40.22 4.39 3.42
C PHE A 288 -39.45 5.45 4.25
N GLY A 289 -38.12 5.43 4.26
CA GLY A 289 -37.27 6.35 5.06
C GLY A 289 -36.67 7.51 4.26
N THR A 290 -37.05 7.70 3.00
CA THR A 290 -36.41 8.72 2.14
C THR A 290 -36.82 10.14 2.53
N LYS A 291 -35.83 10.97 2.92
CA LYS A 291 -36.05 12.37 3.29
C LYS A 291 -36.17 13.24 2.03
N SER A 292 -37.05 14.25 2.08
CA SER A 292 -37.28 15.23 0.96
C SER A 292 -35.99 15.89 0.52
N ARG A 293 -35.10 16.29 1.43
CA ARG A 293 -33.80 16.92 1.12
C ARG A 293 -32.93 16.03 0.23
N THR A 294 -32.80 14.76 0.58
CA THR A 294 -31.95 13.81 -0.16
C THR A 294 -32.49 13.58 -1.58
N LYS A 295 -33.83 13.47 -1.68
CA LYS A 295 -34.50 13.36 -2.96
C LYS A 295 -34.28 14.58 -3.85
N ASN A 296 -34.42 15.80 -3.29
CA ASN A 296 -34.21 17.04 -4.04
C ASN A 296 -32.77 17.16 -4.54
N ASN A 297 -31.77 16.85 -3.69
CA ASN A 297 -30.36 16.84 -4.09
C ASN A 297 -30.10 15.90 -5.28
N ALA A 298 -30.72 14.71 -5.28
CA ALA A 298 -30.62 13.78 -6.40
C ALA A 298 -31.18 14.39 -7.70
N TRP A 299 -32.37 14.99 -7.63
CA TRP A 299 -33.00 15.61 -8.77
C TRP A 299 -32.21 16.81 -9.32
N ASP A 300 -31.74 17.68 -8.45
CA ASP A 300 -30.97 18.86 -8.83
C ASP A 300 -29.67 18.47 -9.55
N LEU A 301 -28.97 17.48 -9.02
CA LEU A 301 -27.74 16.95 -9.63
C LEU A 301 -28.02 16.34 -11.02
N MET A 302 -29.01 15.45 -11.12
CA MET A 302 -29.37 14.80 -12.39
C MET A 302 -29.74 15.80 -13.46
N LYS A 303 -30.54 16.84 -13.12
CA LYS A 303 -30.93 17.92 -14.04
C LYS A 303 -29.74 18.77 -14.45
N ALA A 304 -28.87 19.13 -13.49
CA ALA A 304 -27.70 19.97 -13.79
C ALA A 304 -26.74 19.29 -14.77
N LEU A 305 -26.65 17.94 -14.73
CA LEU A 305 -25.82 17.16 -15.66
C LEU A 305 -26.53 16.83 -16.99
N GLY A 306 -27.80 17.15 -17.15
CA GLY A 306 -28.55 16.87 -18.39
C GLY A 306 -28.76 15.37 -18.67
N VAL A 307 -28.80 14.54 -17.63
CA VAL A 307 -29.00 13.09 -17.79
C VAL A 307 -30.48 12.74 -17.88
N THR A 308 -30.83 11.56 -18.38
CA THR A 308 -32.20 11.04 -18.37
C THR A 308 -32.63 10.71 -16.94
N CYS A 309 -33.49 11.54 -16.36
CA CYS A 309 -33.94 11.42 -14.96
C CYS A 309 -35.17 10.52 -14.85
N ARG A 310 -35.17 9.57 -13.91
CA ARG A 310 -36.34 8.77 -13.54
C ARG A 310 -36.55 8.75 -12.04
N GLU A 311 -37.82 8.75 -11.63
CA GLU A 311 -38.22 8.49 -10.25
C GLU A 311 -39.12 7.25 -10.21
N ILE A 312 -38.77 6.27 -9.39
CA ILE A 312 -39.53 5.05 -9.23
C ILE A 312 -39.65 4.78 -7.72
N SER A 313 -40.85 4.93 -7.16
CA SER A 313 -41.10 4.58 -5.76
C SER A 313 -41.04 3.06 -5.59
N ILE A 314 -40.23 2.59 -4.65
CA ILE A 314 -40.17 1.16 -4.30
C ILE A 314 -41.24 0.74 -3.28
N VAL A 315 -41.96 1.70 -2.69
CA VAL A 315 -42.92 1.43 -1.63
C VAL A 315 -43.97 0.39 -2.04
N PRO A 316 -44.69 0.52 -3.18
CA PRO A 316 -45.73 -0.44 -3.54
C PRO A 316 -45.20 -1.86 -3.74
N ALA A 317 -44.00 -2.02 -4.34
CA ALA A 317 -43.38 -3.32 -4.56
C ALA A 317 -42.97 -3.97 -3.23
N CYS A 318 -42.33 -3.18 -2.33
CA CYS A 318 -41.98 -3.66 -1.01
C CYS A 318 -43.17 -4.02 -0.15
N GLU A 319 -44.28 -3.25 -0.20
CA GLU A 319 -45.52 -3.58 0.52
C GLU A 319 -46.13 -4.91 0.03
N GLN A 320 -46.11 -5.14 -1.27
CA GLN A 320 -46.58 -6.42 -1.81
C GLN A 320 -45.64 -7.55 -1.38
N HIS A 321 -44.32 -7.35 -1.47
CA HIS A 321 -43.35 -8.35 -1.02
C HIS A 321 -43.48 -8.69 0.45
N PHE A 322 -43.68 -7.70 1.32
CA PHE A 322 -43.92 -7.96 2.77
C PHE A 322 -45.18 -8.80 3.03
N LYS A 323 -46.27 -8.54 2.29
CA LYS A 323 -47.45 -9.37 2.36
C LYS A 323 -47.20 -10.83 1.94
N ASP A 324 -46.46 -11.00 0.84
CA ASP A 324 -46.19 -12.33 0.28
C ASP A 324 -45.32 -13.18 1.22
N ILE A 325 -44.37 -12.57 1.95
CA ILE A 325 -43.51 -13.26 2.92
C ILE A 325 -44.07 -13.26 4.35
N GLY A 326 -45.21 -12.60 4.59
CA GLY A 326 -45.81 -12.49 5.91
C GLY A 326 -45.03 -11.60 6.90
N HIS A 327 -44.30 -10.64 6.42
CA HIS A 327 -43.59 -9.66 7.24
C HIS A 327 -44.45 -8.47 7.60
N ASP A 328 -44.46 -8.07 8.89
CA ASP A 328 -45.15 -6.88 9.36
C ASP A 328 -44.33 -5.63 9.04
N PRO A 329 -44.79 -4.71 8.14
CA PRO A 329 -44.04 -3.52 7.76
C PRO A 329 -43.82 -2.51 8.90
N SER A 330 -44.45 -2.67 10.05
CA SER A 330 -44.15 -1.87 11.24
C SER A 330 -42.88 -2.30 11.97
N VAL A 331 -42.36 -3.50 11.68
CA VAL A 331 -41.11 -4.04 12.24
C VAL A 331 -39.94 -3.60 11.35
N LEU A 332 -39.20 -2.60 11.82
CA LEU A 332 -38.04 -2.02 11.10
C LEU A 332 -36.78 -2.83 11.38
N ASP A 333 -36.78 -4.07 10.94
CA ASP A 333 -35.66 -5.02 11.10
C ASP A 333 -34.81 -5.14 9.82
N VAL A 334 -33.88 -6.08 9.84
CA VAL A 334 -33.00 -6.39 8.70
C VAL A 334 -33.79 -6.85 7.46
N THR A 335 -34.95 -7.47 7.63
CA THR A 335 -35.85 -7.90 6.54
C THR A 335 -36.42 -6.68 5.82
N PHE A 336 -36.91 -5.73 6.61
CA PHE A 336 -37.46 -4.48 6.11
C PHE A 336 -36.43 -3.66 5.32
N GLU A 337 -35.17 -3.56 5.82
CA GLU A 337 -34.10 -2.83 5.14
C GLU A 337 -33.62 -3.55 3.88
N ASN A 338 -33.35 -4.85 3.99
CA ASN A 338 -32.79 -5.64 2.89
C ASN A 338 -33.75 -5.80 1.72
N ALA A 339 -35.05 -5.93 1.97
CA ALA A 339 -36.06 -5.98 0.91
C ALA A 339 -36.02 -4.71 0.05
N GLN A 340 -35.95 -3.53 0.68
CA GLN A 340 -35.84 -2.26 -0.04
C GLN A 340 -34.54 -2.14 -0.86
N ALA A 341 -33.43 -2.60 -0.33
CA ALA A 341 -32.15 -2.58 -1.04
C ALA A 341 -32.17 -3.49 -2.28
N ARG A 342 -32.73 -4.71 -2.15
CA ARG A 342 -32.85 -5.66 -3.28
C ARG A 342 -33.81 -5.16 -4.34
N GLU A 343 -34.92 -4.55 -3.96
CA GLU A 343 -35.89 -3.96 -4.91
C GLU A 343 -35.24 -2.89 -5.78
N ARG A 344 -34.43 -2.01 -5.17
CA ARG A 344 -33.68 -0.99 -5.96
C ARG A 344 -32.73 -1.63 -6.95
N THR A 345 -32.02 -2.66 -6.55
CA THR A 345 -31.09 -3.37 -7.43
C THR A 345 -31.82 -4.05 -8.58
N GLN A 346 -32.93 -4.73 -8.31
CA GLN A 346 -33.75 -5.37 -9.33
C GLN A 346 -34.21 -4.36 -10.37
N ILE A 347 -34.76 -3.22 -9.95
CA ILE A 347 -35.22 -2.15 -10.86
C ILE A 347 -34.06 -1.66 -11.78
N LEU A 348 -32.87 -1.43 -11.22
CA LEU A 348 -31.72 -0.97 -12.02
C LEU A 348 -31.28 -2.01 -13.05
N MET A 349 -31.23 -3.29 -12.66
CA MET A 349 -30.86 -4.38 -13.56
C MET A 349 -31.87 -4.55 -14.69
N ASP A 350 -33.17 -4.47 -14.41
CA ASP A 350 -34.23 -4.59 -15.40
C ASP A 350 -34.25 -3.38 -16.37
N ILE A 351 -33.99 -2.17 -15.86
CA ILE A 351 -33.83 -0.98 -16.72
C ILE A 351 -32.61 -1.16 -17.64
N ALA A 352 -31.50 -1.69 -17.12
CA ALA A 352 -30.32 -1.94 -17.92
C ALA A 352 -30.62 -2.95 -19.04
N ASN A 353 -31.29 -4.05 -18.72
CA ASN A 353 -31.72 -5.05 -19.72
C ASN A 353 -32.63 -4.40 -20.80
N LYS A 354 -33.59 -3.60 -20.37
CA LYS A 354 -34.54 -2.95 -21.28
C LYS A 354 -33.89 -1.89 -22.20
N THR A 355 -32.86 -1.20 -21.72
CA THR A 355 -32.23 -0.08 -22.43
C THR A 355 -30.93 -0.46 -23.14
N GLY A 356 -30.46 -1.71 -22.99
CA GLY A 356 -29.12 -2.12 -23.41
C GLY A 356 -28.02 -1.41 -22.61
N GLY A 357 -28.28 -1.13 -21.34
CA GLY A 357 -27.43 -0.37 -20.45
C GLY A 357 -26.55 -1.24 -19.55
N MET A 358 -25.56 -0.60 -18.92
CA MET A 358 -24.72 -1.18 -17.87
C MET A 358 -25.02 -0.50 -16.55
N VAL A 359 -25.30 -1.29 -15.51
CA VAL A 359 -25.51 -0.76 -14.15
C VAL A 359 -24.18 -0.33 -13.55
N ILE A 360 -24.07 0.96 -13.25
CA ILE A 360 -22.90 1.57 -12.59
C ILE A 360 -23.12 1.53 -11.08
N GLY A 361 -22.19 0.84 -10.38
CA GLY A 361 -22.22 0.71 -8.94
C GLY A 361 -21.67 1.94 -8.22
N THR A 362 -22.27 2.26 -7.11
CA THR A 362 -21.93 3.43 -6.29
C THR A 362 -21.17 3.09 -5.00
N GLY A 363 -21.09 1.80 -4.62
CA GLY A 363 -20.43 1.34 -3.41
C GLY A 363 -18.94 1.68 -3.38
N ASP A 364 -18.44 2.15 -2.25
CA ASP A 364 -17.05 2.54 -2.05
C ASP A 364 -16.18 1.42 -1.43
N MET A 365 -14.88 1.67 -1.36
CA MET A 365 -13.93 0.70 -0.79
C MET A 365 -14.20 0.39 0.68
N SER A 366 -14.66 1.36 1.47
CA SER A 366 -14.92 1.16 2.91
C SER A 366 -16.12 0.27 3.14
N GLU A 367 -17.18 0.40 2.32
CA GLU A 367 -18.35 -0.49 2.35
C GLU A 367 -17.95 -1.93 2.01
N LEU A 368 -17.12 -2.11 0.97
CA LEU A 368 -16.60 -3.41 0.58
C LEU A 368 -15.70 -4.03 1.66
N ALA A 369 -14.82 -3.23 2.27
CA ALA A 369 -13.91 -3.71 3.30
C ALA A 369 -14.61 -4.14 4.60
N LEU A 370 -15.69 -3.43 4.96
CA LEU A 370 -16.47 -3.70 6.17
C LEU A 370 -17.61 -4.70 5.95
N GLY A 371 -17.92 -5.05 4.70
CA GLY A 371 -19.12 -5.81 4.36
C GLY A 371 -20.41 -5.03 4.65
N TRP A 372 -20.37 -3.70 4.60
CA TRP A 372 -21.48 -2.81 4.87
C TRP A 372 -22.39 -2.68 3.66
N ALA A 373 -23.07 -3.74 3.33
CA ALA A 373 -23.98 -3.82 2.19
C ALA A 373 -24.99 -4.95 2.37
N THR A 374 -26.16 -4.81 1.75
CA THR A 374 -27.14 -5.88 1.70
C THR A 374 -26.71 -6.93 0.68
N TYR A 375 -26.62 -8.20 1.08
CA TYR A 375 -26.35 -9.31 0.17
C TYR A 375 -27.42 -9.38 -0.95
N ASN A 376 -26.96 -9.49 -2.20
CA ASN A 376 -27.80 -9.37 -3.40
C ASN A 376 -28.60 -8.06 -3.49
N GLY A 377 -28.08 -6.98 -2.90
CA GLY A 377 -28.69 -5.67 -2.89
C GLY A 377 -27.77 -4.59 -3.44
N ASP A 378 -27.57 -3.56 -2.66
CA ASP A 378 -26.92 -2.30 -3.04
C ASP A 378 -25.46 -2.41 -3.52
N HIS A 379 -24.74 -3.48 -3.18
CA HIS A 379 -23.39 -3.75 -3.70
C HIS A 379 -23.40 -4.38 -5.11
N MET A 380 -24.56 -4.84 -5.59
CA MET A 380 -24.65 -5.49 -6.90
C MET A 380 -24.68 -4.47 -8.00
N SER A 381 -23.73 -4.59 -8.91
CA SER A 381 -23.63 -3.76 -10.11
C SER A 381 -22.85 -4.50 -11.20
N MET A 382 -22.88 -3.98 -12.43
CA MET A 382 -22.09 -4.50 -13.52
C MET A 382 -20.69 -3.89 -13.56
N TYR A 383 -20.54 -2.67 -13.00
CA TYR A 383 -19.25 -1.99 -12.87
C TYR A 383 -19.25 -1.00 -11.69
N GLY A 384 -18.44 -1.27 -10.66
CA GLY A 384 -18.31 -0.42 -9.47
C GLY A 384 -17.22 0.64 -9.64
N VAL A 385 -17.58 1.89 -9.92
CA VAL A 385 -16.60 2.97 -10.17
C VAL A 385 -15.88 3.45 -8.93
N ASN A 386 -16.49 3.31 -7.74
CA ASN A 386 -15.94 3.76 -6.46
C ASN A 386 -15.27 2.64 -5.64
N GLY A 387 -15.23 1.41 -6.15
CA GLY A 387 -14.78 0.24 -5.40
C GLY A 387 -13.35 0.30 -4.84
N SER A 388 -12.50 1.18 -5.39
CA SER A 388 -11.14 1.44 -4.91
C SER A 388 -10.99 2.78 -4.18
N VAL A 389 -12.08 3.51 -3.95
CA VAL A 389 -12.08 4.83 -3.32
C VAL A 389 -12.60 4.71 -1.88
N PRO A 390 -11.79 5.02 -0.86
CA PRO A 390 -12.26 5.00 0.53
C PRO A 390 -13.21 6.16 0.81
N LYS A 391 -14.15 5.96 1.74
CA LYS A 391 -15.17 6.94 2.14
C LYS A 391 -14.60 8.33 2.45
N THR A 392 -13.42 8.40 3.05
CA THR A 392 -12.75 9.67 3.38
C THR A 392 -12.37 10.48 2.14
N LEU A 393 -12.02 9.83 1.02
CA LEU A 393 -11.69 10.51 -0.24
C LEU A 393 -12.92 10.91 -1.06
N VAL A 394 -14.03 10.19 -0.97
CA VAL A 394 -15.26 10.50 -1.75
C VAL A 394 -15.66 11.96 -1.57
N ARG A 395 -15.60 12.48 -0.34
CA ARG A 395 -15.91 13.86 -0.02
C ARG A 395 -15.03 14.88 -0.75
N HIS A 396 -13.73 14.58 -0.88
CA HIS A 396 -12.78 15.46 -1.55
C HIS A 396 -12.95 15.41 -3.07
N LEU A 397 -13.26 14.22 -3.61
CA LEU A 397 -13.47 14.03 -5.06
C LEU A 397 -14.76 14.70 -5.59
N VAL A 398 -15.77 14.80 -4.74
CA VAL A 398 -17.04 15.48 -5.11
C VAL A 398 -16.93 16.99 -5.00
N ARG A 399 -16.03 17.52 -4.20
CA ARG A 399 -15.79 18.95 -3.99
C ARG A 399 -15.02 19.61 -5.13
#